data_a815523cfcae0c9886b3a939841beb03
#
_entry.id   a815523cfcae0c9886b3a939841beb03
#
_cell.length_a   1.000
_cell.length_b   1.000
_cell.length_c   1.000
_cell.angle_alpha   90.00
_cell.angle_beta   90.00
_cell.angle_gamma   90.00
#
_symmetry.space_group_name_H-M   'P 1'
#
loop_
_entity.id
_entity.type
_entity.pdbx_description
1 polymer ?
#
loop_
_entity_poly.entity_id
_entity_poly.type
_entity_poly.pdbx_seq_one_letter_code
_entity_poly.pdbx_strand_id
1 'polypeptide(L)'
;CKSTISNNNLTTSWESNKWKGLYRFTKFNSKNNLNSKECLDDSFINFAKAYMLHVHSFNKSKTKHSTLSMLKIVEFVLLKINMEANVNYCNNSIYDECIRIASEKYSKAHAFAIGKELEKLSSFLNDNRMTNSFYLFWVNPIRYRITQSWTGYDSSLEGHSRLPDIKSVIAIAEIFSKRDEQLSSRDIFTTSVLALLMCAPSRISEILALPADCEITECDGKGIQRYGLRFFSAKG
;
A
#
# COMPACT_ATOMS: atom_id res chain seq x y z
N CYS A 1 -10.86 -24.75 5.62
CA CYS A 1 -11.37 -24.08 4.41
C CYS A 1 -10.20 -23.66 3.51
N LYS A 2 -9.83 -24.53 2.55
CA LYS A 2 -8.84 -24.23 1.50
C LYS A 2 -9.57 -23.56 0.32
N SER A 3 -10.37 -22.54 0.56
CA SER A 3 -11.09 -21.86 -0.52
C SER A 3 -10.19 -20.82 -1.16
N THR A 4 -10.06 -20.92 -2.46
CA THR A 4 -9.52 -19.91 -3.35
C THR A 4 -10.21 -18.56 -3.07
N ILE A 5 -9.46 -17.54 -2.68
CA ILE A 5 -10.02 -16.21 -2.51
C ILE A 5 -10.24 -15.64 -3.89
N SER A 6 -11.46 -15.75 -4.39
CA SER A 6 -11.89 -15.10 -5.60
C SER A 6 -12.46 -13.72 -5.25
N ASN A 7 -11.60 -12.73 -5.13
CA ASN A 7 -11.99 -11.34 -5.29
C ASN A 7 -11.19 -10.79 -6.47
N ASN A 8 -11.89 -10.54 -7.57
CA ASN A 8 -11.39 -9.86 -8.77
C ASN A 8 -10.12 -10.49 -9.39
N ASN A 9 -10.23 -11.68 -9.99
CA ASN A 9 -9.19 -12.33 -10.82
C ASN A 9 -7.84 -12.66 -10.14
N LEU A 10 -7.76 -12.68 -8.82
CA LEU A 10 -6.56 -13.07 -8.08
C LEU A 10 -6.73 -14.48 -7.51
N THR A 11 -6.29 -15.49 -8.25
CA THR A 11 -6.16 -16.85 -7.73
C THR A 11 -4.96 -16.92 -6.79
N THR A 12 -5.20 -16.85 -5.48
CA THR A 12 -4.17 -17.07 -4.47
C THR A 12 -4.26 -18.51 -3.98
N SER A 13 -3.15 -19.26 -4.05
CA SER A 13 -3.05 -20.58 -3.43
C SER A 13 -2.54 -20.43 -2.00
N TRP A 14 -3.18 -21.11 -1.04
CA TRP A 14 -2.71 -21.18 0.34
C TRP A 14 -1.29 -21.75 0.45
N GLU A 15 -0.96 -22.72 -0.39
CA GLU A 15 0.36 -23.38 -0.41
C GLU A 15 1.48 -22.43 -0.88
N SER A 16 1.13 -21.41 -1.66
CA SER A 16 2.11 -20.46 -2.18
C SER A 16 2.51 -19.44 -1.11
N ASN A 17 3.82 -19.24 -0.93
CA ASN A 17 4.37 -18.16 -0.10
C ASN A 17 4.43 -16.81 -0.83
N LYS A 18 3.97 -16.79 -2.09
CA LYS A 18 3.80 -15.60 -2.90
C LYS A 18 2.36 -15.50 -3.40
N TRP A 19 1.65 -14.51 -2.94
CA TRP A 19 0.34 -14.15 -3.46
C TRP A 19 0.51 -13.11 -4.57
N LYS A 20 0.35 -13.55 -5.82
CA LYS A 20 0.64 -12.75 -7.02
C LYS A 20 -0.13 -11.41 -6.98
N GLY A 21 0.60 -10.30 -7.15
CA GLY A 21 0.02 -8.96 -7.10
C GLY A 21 -0.29 -8.43 -5.70
N LEU A 22 -0.08 -9.23 -4.63
CA LEU A 22 -0.38 -8.85 -3.25
C LEU A 22 0.86 -8.89 -2.35
N TYR A 23 1.29 -10.09 -1.93
CA TYR A 23 2.28 -10.24 -0.86
C TYR A 23 3.31 -11.33 -1.12
N ARG A 24 4.47 -11.16 -0.47
CA ARG A 24 5.52 -12.19 -0.34
C ARG A 24 5.80 -12.40 1.15
N PHE A 25 5.58 -13.61 1.62
CA PHE A 25 5.80 -14.01 3.01
C PHE A 25 7.26 -14.38 3.24
N THR A 26 8.14 -13.38 3.20
CA THR A 26 9.60 -13.53 3.38
C THR A 26 10.02 -12.97 4.74
N LYS A 27 11.14 -13.48 5.28
CA LYS A 27 11.73 -13.01 6.54
C LYS A 27 12.04 -11.52 6.50
N PHE A 28 12.11 -10.92 7.68
CA PHE A 28 12.54 -9.54 7.85
C PHE A 28 13.97 -9.36 7.28
N ASN A 29 14.22 -8.28 6.54
CA ASN A 29 15.48 -8.00 5.84
C ASN A 29 15.89 -8.99 4.73
N SER A 30 15.07 -9.94 4.33
CA SER A 30 15.38 -10.80 3.19
C SER A 30 15.44 -10.01 1.87
N LYS A 31 16.39 -10.37 1.00
CA LYS A 31 16.50 -9.82 -0.35
C LYS A 31 15.43 -10.48 -1.22
N ASN A 32 14.21 -10.15 -1.16
CA ASN A 32 13.06 -10.54 -2.03
C ASN A 32 13.18 -11.83 -2.89
N ASN A 33 14.16 -12.70 -2.65
CA ASN A 33 14.34 -13.99 -3.29
C ASN A 33 13.44 -14.99 -2.57
N LEU A 34 12.77 -15.84 -3.35
CA LEU A 34 11.82 -16.84 -2.85
C LEU A 34 12.48 -18.19 -2.54
N ASN A 35 13.76 -18.18 -2.17
CA ASN A 35 14.40 -19.38 -1.67
C ASN A 35 13.75 -19.76 -0.33
N SER A 36 13.58 -21.05 -0.07
CA SER A 36 12.94 -21.57 1.14
C SER A 36 13.53 -21.03 2.45
N LYS A 37 14.84 -20.70 2.43
CA LYS A 37 15.55 -20.10 3.58
C LYS A 37 15.14 -18.66 3.89
N GLU A 38 14.49 -17.96 2.95
CA GLU A 38 14.08 -16.56 3.10
C GLU A 38 12.58 -16.40 3.39
N CYS A 39 11.80 -17.49 3.37
CA CYS A 39 10.40 -17.46 3.78
C CYS A 39 10.27 -17.33 5.30
N LEU A 40 9.11 -16.82 5.74
CA LEU A 40 8.73 -16.85 7.15
C LEU A 40 8.83 -18.30 7.67
N ASP A 41 9.12 -18.43 8.95
CA ASP A 41 9.22 -19.72 9.64
C ASP A 41 7.92 -20.52 9.49
N ASP A 42 8.04 -21.85 9.33
CA ASP A 42 6.89 -22.73 9.09
C ASP A 42 5.88 -22.70 10.25
N SER A 43 6.34 -22.47 11.47
CA SER A 43 5.48 -22.32 12.65
C SER A 43 4.63 -21.02 12.61
N PHE A 44 5.11 -19.99 11.92
CA PHE A 44 4.48 -18.67 11.88
C PHE A 44 3.73 -18.37 10.57
N ILE A 45 4.16 -18.93 9.45
CA ILE A 45 3.67 -18.55 8.12
C ILE A 45 2.17 -18.79 7.95
N ASN A 46 1.65 -19.88 8.52
CA ASN A 46 0.22 -20.19 8.45
C ASN A 46 -0.62 -19.19 9.25
N PHE A 47 -0.14 -18.77 10.42
CA PHE A 47 -0.76 -17.69 11.17
C PHE A 47 -0.72 -16.38 10.38
N ALA A 48 0.44 -16.01 9.83
CA ALA A 48 0.60 -14.79 9.04
C ALA A 48 -0.36 -14.74 7.84
N LYS A 49 -0.50 -15.85 7.10
CA LYS A 49 -1.45 -15.97 5.99
C LYS A 49 -2.90 -15.82 6.47
N ALA A 50 -3.28 -16.52 7.56
CA ALA A 50 -4.63 -16.45 8.12
C ALA A 50 -4.96 -15.03 8.60
N TYR A 51 -4.05 -14.38 9.32
CA TYR A 51 -4.23 -13.02 9.80
C TYR A 51 -4.35 -12.01 8.64
N MET A 52 -3.52 -12.14 7.60
CA MET A 52 -3.65 -11.30 6.40
C MET A 52 -5.02 -11.45 5.73
N LEU A 53 -5.57 -12.66 5.63
CA LEU A 53 -6.91 -12.92 5.12
C LEU A 53 -7.99 -12.27 5.99
N HIS A 54 -7.87 -12.43 7.31
CA HIS A 54 -8.77 -11.79 8.26
C HIS A 54 -8.80 -10.28 8.07
N VAL A 55 -7.63 -9.61 8.03
CA VAL A 55 -7.55 -8.16 7.81
C VAL A 55 -8.11 -7.73 6.47
N HIS A 56 -7.97 -8.54 5.42
CA HIS A 56 -8.55 -8.26 4.10
C HIS A 56 -10.07 -8.40 4.07
N SER A 57 -10.65 -9.32 4.85
CA SER A 57 -12.10 -9.51 4.89
C SER A 57 -12.86 -8.29 5.42
N PHE A 58 -12.24 -7.51 6.31
CA PHE A 58 -12.84 -6.31 6.91
C PHE A 58 -12.48 -5.01 6.20
N ASN A 59 -11.53 -5.02 5.28
CA ASN A 59 -11.03 -3.78 4.69
C ASN A 59 -10.75 -3.94 3.19
N LYS A 60 -11.50 -3.21 2.38
CA LYS A 60 -11.43 -3.23 0.91
C LYS A 60 -10.13 -2.67 0.30
N SER A 61 -9.21 -2.12 1.10
CA SER A 61 -7.93 -1.61 0.57
C SER A 61 -7.11 -2.74 -0.05
N LYS A 62 -6.64 -2.54 -1.28
CA LYS A 62 -5.95 -3.55 -2.11
C LYS A 62 -4.65 -4.08 -1.49
N THR A 63 -3.94 -3.29 -0.70
CA THR A 63 -2.63 -3.66 -0.15
C THR A 63 -2.52 -3.30 1.34
N LYS A 64 -1.89 -4.18 2.10
CA LYS A 64 -1.67 -4.04 3.55
C LYS A 64 -0.16 -4.19 3.86
N HIS A 65 0.64 -3.31 3.24
CA HIS A 65 2.10 -3.38 3.41
C HIS A 65 2.56 -3.22 4.86
N SER A 66 1.94 -2.30 5.62
CA SER A 66 2.28 -2.10 7.03
C SER A 66 1.95 -3.34 7.88
N THR A 67 0.83 -4.02 7.60
CA THR A 67 0.46 -5.28 8.28
C THR A 67 1.48 -6.38 7.97
N LEU A 68 1.89 -6.53 6.71
CA LEU A 68 2.91 -7.52 6.36
C LEU A 68 4.28 -7.18 6.98
N SER A 69 4.69 -5.91 6.98
CA SER A 69 5.93 -5.48 7.62
C SER A 69 5.90 -5.74 9.11
N MET A 70 4.78 -5.49 9.77
CA MET A 70 4.54 -5.81 11.17
C MET A 70 4.71 -7.31 11.42
N LEU A 71 4.06 -8.19 10.65
CA LEU A 71 4.17 -9.64 10.80
C LEU A 71 5.62 -10.14 10.64
N LYS A 72 6.37 -9.60 9.68
CA LYS A 72 7.78 -9.94 9.50
C LYS A 72 8.65 -9.56 10.70
N ILE A 73 8.38 -8.40 11.30
CA ILE A 73 9.11 -7.94 12.49
C ILE A 73 8.72 -8.81 13.70
N VAL A 74 7.45 -9.13 13.87
CA VAL A 74 6.97 -9.99 14.98
C VAL A 74 7.64 -11.36 14.92
N GLU A 75 7.65 -12.00 13.73
CA GLU A 75 8.37 -13.28 13.54
C GLU A 75 9.84 -13.17 13.91
N PHE A 76 10.52 -12.13 13.41
CA PHE A 76 11.94 -11.90 13.69
C PHE A 76 12.23 -11.74 15.18
N VAL A 77 11.39 -10.99 15.90
CA VAL A 77 11.55 -10.77 17.35
C VAL A 77 11.25 -12.03 18.14
N LEU A 78 10.21 -12.77 17.77
CA LEU A 78 9.88 -14.05 18.42
C LEU A 78 11.02 -15.06 18.27
N LEU A 79 11.58 -15.21 17.07
CA LEU A 79 12.74 -16.07 16.84
C LEU A 79 13.97 -15.63 17.64
N LYS A 80 14.19 -14.31 17.74
CA LYS A 80 15.34 -13.76 18.48
C LYS A 80 15.24 -14.00 19.99
N ILE A 81 14.05 -13.91 20.56
CA ILE A 81 13.84 -13.96 22.02
C ILE A 81 13.50 -15.39 22.48
N ASN A 82 12.60 -16.06 21.77
CA ASN A 82 12.06 -17.36 22.20
C ASN A 82 12.59 -18.54 21.38
N MET A 83 13.43 -18.31 20.40
CA MET A 83 13.95 -19.31 19.45
C MET A 83 12.85 -20.00 18.62
N GLU A 84 11.58 -19.62 18.80
CA GLU A 84 10.41 -20.14 18.11
C GLU A 84 9.47 -19.01 17.76
N ALA A 85 8.97 -18.97 16.52
CA ALA A 85 8.03 -17.96 16.05
C ALA A 85 6.58 -18.35 16.36
N ASN A 86 6.25 -18.53 17.63
CA ASN A 86 4.90 -18.86 18.07
C ASN A 86 4.20 -17.64 18.67
N VAL A 87 3.04 -17.29 18.13
CA VAL A 87 2.23 -16.13 18.56
C VAL A 87 1.75 -16.21 20.00
N ASN A 88 1.71 -17.41 20.59
CA ASN A 88 1.33 -17.60 22.00
C ASN A 88 2.29 -16.88 22.95
N TYR A 89 3.53 -16.64 22.53
CA TYR A 89 4.54 -15.91 23.29
C TYR A 89 4.48 -14.38 23.12
N CYS A 90 3.56 -13.87 22.30
CA CYS A 90 3.39 -12.44 22.15
C CYS A 90 2.99 -11.80 23.49
N ASN A 91 3.69 -10.73 23.85
CA ASN A 91 3.47 -9.93 25.05
C ASN A 91 3.96 -8.50 24.82
N ASN A 92 3.77 -7.61 25.80
CA ASN A 92 4.15 -6.21 25.65
C ASN A 92 5.64 -6.02 25.35
N SER A 93 6.53 -6.80 25.95
CA SER A 93 7.98 -6.72 25.69
C SER A 93 8.31 -7.07 24.23
N ILE A 94 7.62 -8.04 23.66
CA ILE A 94 7.76 -8.38 22.22
C ILE A 94 7.30 -7.20 21.35
N TYR A 95 6.16 -6.58 21.67
CA TYR A 95 5.65 -5.43 20.91
C TYR A 95 6.55 -4.20 21.03
N ASP A 96 7.12 -3.94 22.22
CA ASP A 96 8.07 -2.86 22.44
C ASP A 96 9.36 -3.08 21.64
N GLU A 97 9.88 -4.29 21.58
CA GLU A 97 11.03 -4.60 20.74
C GLU A 97 10.69 -4.51 19.26
N CYS A 98 9.50 -4.92 18.82
CA CYS A 98 9.03 -4.76 17.44
C CYS A 98 8.99 -3.29 17.02
N ILE A 99 8.46 -2.40 17.87
CA ILE A 99 8.36 -0.99 17.52
C ILE A 99 9.72 -0.29 17.58
N ARG A 100 10.63 -0.73 18.45
CA ARG A 100 12.01 -0.26 18.47
C ARG A 100 12.69 -0.56 17.14
N ILE A 101 12.64 -1.82 16.67
CA ILE A 101 13.20 -2.24 15.38
C ILE A 101 12.54 -1.49 14.22
N ALA A 102 11.22 -1.30 14.25
CA ALA A 102 10.51 -0.55 13.24
C ALA A 102 11.00 0.91 13.16
N SER A 103 11.24 1.54 14.33
CA SER A 103 11.71 2.92 14.41
C SER A 103 13.15 3.10 13.89
N GLU A 104 13.98 2.08 14.05
CA GLU A 104 15.36 2.08 13.54
C GLU A 104 15.42 1.85 12.01
N LYS A 105 14.51 1.03 11.49
CA LYS A 105 14.60 0.54 10.11
C LYS A 105 13.78 1.35 9.12
N TYR A 106 12.70 1.98 9.55
CA TYR A 106 11.73 2.65 8.70
C TYR A 106 11.60 4.13 9.02
N SER A 107 11.00 4.89 8.10
CA SER A 107 10.62 6.28 8.36
C SER A 107 9.62 6.36 9.53
N LYS A 108 9.60 7.49 10.23
CA LYS A 108 8.70 7.73 11.37
C LYS A 108 7.23 7.48 11.03
N ALA A 109 6.79 7.86 9.82
CA ALA A 109 5.43 7.61 9.33
C ALA A 109 5.13 6.12 9.18
N HIS A 110 6.08 5.35 8.61
CA HIS A 110 5.90 3.91 8.41
C HIS A 110 6.00 3.14 9.73
N ALA A 111 6.92 3.52 10.62
CA ALA A 111 7.01 2.96 11.97
C ALA A 111 5.72 3.20 12.77
N PHE A 112 5.13 4.41 12.69
CA PHE A 112 3.82 4.70 13.27
C PHE A 112 2.72 3.78 12.71
N ALA A 113 2.69 3.59 11.38
CA ALA A 113 1.72 2.71 10.75
C ALA A 113 1.90 1.24 11.20
N ILE A 114 3.14 0.75 11.32
CA ILE A 114 3.45 -0.58 11.89
C ILE A 114 2.95 -0.67 13.33
N GLY A 115 3.19 0.35 14.16
CA GLY A 115 2.70 0.40 15.53
C GLY A 115 1.18 0.32 15.63
N LYS A 116 0.45 0.97 14.72
CA LYS A 116 -1.01 0.85 14.65
C LYS A 116 -1.47 -0.56 14.25
N GLU A 117 -0.73 -1.25 13.42
CA GLU A 117 -1.03 -2.66 13.10
C GLU A 117 -0.67 -3.60 14.27
N LEU A 118 0.38 -3.30 15.06
CA LEU A 118 0.68 -4.03 16.31
C LEU A 118 -0.43 -3.87 17.36
N GLU A 119 -1.02 -2.68 17.52
CA GLU A 119 -2.19 -2.49 18.40
C GLU A 119 -3.35 -3.40 17.98
N LYS A 120 -3.65 -3.46 16.68
CA LYS A 120 -4.70 -4.33 16.15
C LYS A 120 -4.39 -5.81 16.34
N LEU A 121 -3.14 -6.20 16.12
CA LEU A 121 -2.69 -7.59 16.35
C LEU A 121 -2.82 -7.95 17.83
N SER A 122 -2.37 -7.09 18.74
CA SER A 122 -2.49 -7.29 20.18
C SER A 122 -3.94 -7.50 20.61
N SER A 123 -4.85 -6.62 20.16
CA SER A 123 -6.29 -6.78 20.43
C SER A 123 -6.82 -8.09 19.83
N PHE A 124 -6.49 -8.40 18.58
CA PHE A 124 -6.92 -9.63 17.93
C PHE A 124 -6.48 -10.89 18.68
N LEU A 125 -5.22 -10.94 19.12
CA LEU A 125 -4.69 -12.09 19.87
C LEU A 125 -5.36 -12.23 21.24
N ASN A 126 -5.64 -11.11 21.92
CA ASN A 126 -6.36 -11.09 23.19
C ASN A 126 -7.81 -11.54 23.05
N ASP A 127 -8.54 -10.99 22.10
CA ASP A 127 -9.96 -11.28 21.87
C ASP A 127 -10.17 -12.75 21.51
N ASN A 128 -9.20 -13.35 20.81
CA ASN A 128 -9.24 -14.74 20.43
C ASN A 128 -8.53 -15.69 21.42
N ARG A 129 -8.03 -15.15 22.55
CA ARG A 129 -7.31 -15.93 23.60
C ARG A 129 -6.14 -16.75 23.05
N MET A 130 -5.38 -16.14 22.12
CA MET A 130 -4.26 -16.80 21.43
C MET A 130 -2.90 -16.56 22.12
N THR A 131 -2.88 -15.86 23.25
CA THR A 131 -1.65 -15.59 24.00
C THR A 131 -1.68 -16.26 25.36
N ASN A 132 -0.49 -16.67 25.84
CA ASN A 132 -0.33 -17.21 27.21
C ASN A 132 -0.39 -16.11 28.28
N SER A 133 -0.38 -14.84 27.87
CA SER A 133 -0.37 -13.69 28.76
C SER A 133 -1.79 -13.15 28.95
N PHE A 134 -2.18 -12.89 30.19
CA PHE A 134 -3.49 -12.32 30.52
C PHE A 134 -3.56 -10.85 30.11
N TYR A 135 -4.61 -10.46 29.39
CA TYR A 135 -5.08 -9.09 29.08
C TYR A 135 -3.97 -8.03 28.94
N LEU A 136 -3.38 -7.98 27.75
CA LEU A 136 -2.32 -7.02 27.45
C LEU A 136 -2.87 -5.97 26.50
N PHE A 137 -3.28 -4.82 27.04
CA PHE A 137 -3.51 -3.63 26.22
C PHE A 137 -2.17 -3.00 25.89
N TRP A 138 -1.67 -3.26 24.69
CA TRP A 138 -0.51 -2.54 24.18
C TRP A 138 -0.94 -1.35 23.34
N VAL A 139 -0.34 -0.19 23.58
CA VAL A 139 -0.62 1.06 22.88
C VAL A 139 0.66 1.49 22.18
N ASN A 140 0.54 1.89 20.91
CA ASN A 140 1.65 2.40 20.13
C ASN A 140 2.30 3.64 20.78
N PRO A 141 3.56 3.58 21.24
CA PRO A 141 4.24 4.72 21.86
C PRO A 141 4.59 5.82 20.87
N ILE A 142 4.65 5.51 19.56
CA ILE A 142 4.99 6.51 18.54
C ILE A 142 3.80 7.43 18.34
N ARG A 143 4.00 8.73 18.63
CA ARG A 143 3.06 9.78 18.26
C ARG A 143 3.51 10.40 16.96
N TYR A 144 2.67 10.27 15.95
CA TYR A 144 2.89 10.89 14.64
C TYR A 144 1.73 11.82 14.32
N ARG A 145 2.01 13.11 14.32
CA ARG A 145 1.07 14.09 13.77
C ARG A 145 1.37 14.20 12.28
N ILE A 146 0.36 13.98 11.46
CA ILE A 146 0.43 14.37 10.06
C ILE A 146 0.39 15.90 10.05
N THR A 147 1.56 16.52 10.16
CA THR A 147 1.73 17.98 10.03
C THR A 147 1.66 18.41 8.56
N GLN A 148 0.85 17.74 7.76
CA GLN A 148 0.49 18.23 6.45
C GLN A 148 -0.72 19.15 6.60
N SER A 149 -0.51 20.33 7.15
CA SER A 149 -1.39 21.44 6.80
C SER A 149 -1.06 21.76 5.35
N TRP A 150 -1.90 21.34 4.43
CA TRP A 150 -1.83 21.73 3.00
C TRP A 150 -2.13 23.22 2.81
N THR A 151 -2.25 23.95 3.90
CA THR A 151 -2.59 25.37 3.97
C THR A 151 -1.50 26.10 4.76
N GLY A 152 -0.46 26.56 4.08
CA GLY A 152 0.59 27.38 4.67
C GLY A 152 1.78 27.60 3.73
N TYR A 153 2.53 28.67 3.96
CA TYR A 153 3.69 29.05 3.14
C TYR A 153 4.77 27.94 3.07
N ASP A 154 5.00 27.22 4.16
CA ASP A 154 5.98 26.12 4.22
C ASP A 154 5.54 24.90 3.39
N SER A 155 4.24 24.64 3.26
CA SER A 155 3.72 23.57 2.41
C SER A 155 3.87 23.87 0.93
N SER A 156 3.93 25.15 0.54
CA SER A 156 4.15 25.54 -0.85
C SER A 156 5.60 25.27 -1.28
N LEU A 157 6.59 25.49 -0.40
CA LEU A 157 7.99 25.23 -0.68
C LEU A 157 8.29 23.72 -0.83
N GLU A 158 7.75 22.88 0.08
CA GLU A 158 7.85 21.42 -0.08
C GLU A 158 7.03 20.88 -1.28
N GLY A 159 5.92 21.53 -1.60
CA GLY A 159 5.11 21.21 -2.78
C GLY A 159 5.88 21.48 -4.08
N HIS A 160 6.60 22.59 -4.17
CA HIS A 160 7.41 22.93 -5.34
C HIS A 160 8.55 21.92 -5.59
N SER A 161 9.16 21.37 -4.53
CA SER A 161 10.21 20.35 -4.68
C SER A 161 9.70 19.00 -5.20
N ARG A 162 8.39 18.76 -5.16
CA ARG A 162 7.75 17.54 -5.67
C ARG A 162 7.15 17.68 -7.06
N LEU A 163 7.07 18.91 -7.56
CA LEU A 163 6.62 19.13 -8.93
C LEU A 163 7.73 18.73 -9.92
N PRO A 164 7.37 18.12 -11.05
CA PRO A 164 8.35 17.87 -12.10
C PRO A 164 8.94 19.17 -12.60
N ASP A 165 10.19 19.14 -13.04
CA ASP A 165 10.85 20.29 -13.65
C ASP A 165 10.04 20.78 -14.86
N ILE A 166 9.89 22.08 -14.99
CA ILE A 166 9.12 22.72 -16.07
C ILE A 166 9.60 22.29 -17.47
N LYS A 167 10.90 22.06 -17.63
CA LYS A 167 11.48 21.56 -18.88
C LYS A 167 10.98 20.17 -19.23
N SER A 168 10.84 19.29 -18.24
CA SER A 168 10.27 17.94 -18.41
C SER A 168 8.80 18.00 -18.82
N VAL A 169 8.03 18.94 -18.24
CA VAL A 169 6.63 19.16 -18.58
C VAL A 169 6.48 19.65 -20.03
N ILE A 170 7.29 20.61 -20.44
CA ILE A 170 7.31 21.14 -21.80
C ILE A 170 7.71 20.04 -22.79
N ALA A 171 8.75 19.26 -22.50
CA ALA A 171 9.18 18.17 -23.37
C ALA A 171 8.08 17.12 -23.59
N ILE A 172 7.33 16.76 -22.54
CA ILE A 172 6.18 15.84 -22.66
C ILE A 172 5.09 16.46 -23.55
N ALA A 173 4.78 17.74 -23.36
CA ALA A 173 3.79 18.43 -24.17
C ALA A 173 4.21 18.52 -25.66
N GLU A 174 5.50 18.75 -25.92
CA GLU A 174 6.05 18.75 -27.28
C GLU A 174 5.96 17.35 -27.94
N ILE A 175 6.31 16.29 -27.21
CA ILE A 175 6.17 14.92 -27.70
C ILE A 175 4.70 14.58 -27.99
N PHE A 176 3.79 14.97 -27.10
CA PHE A 176 2.35 14.75 -27.28
C PHE A 176 1.79 15.50 -28.50
N SER A 177 2.27 16.74 -28.76
CA SER A 177 1.83 17.54 -29.88
C SER A 177 2.39 17.06 -31.23
N LYS A 178 3.59 16.52 -31.22
CA LYS A 178 4.22 15.89 -32.41
C LYS A 178 3.66 14.49 -32.57
N ARG A 179 2.54 14.37 -33.27
CA ARG A 179 2.01 13.05 -33.70
C ARG A 179 2.91 12.48 -34.82
N ASP A 180 4.16 12.25 -34.49
CA ASP A 180 5.14 11.70 -35.44
C ASP A 180 4.88 10.20 -35.61
N GLU A 181 4.90 9.72 -36.86
CA GLU A 181 4.79 8.30 -37.20
C GLU A 181 5.88 7.42 -36.55
N GLN A 182 6.89 8.04 -35.95
CA GLN A 182 8.00 7.39 -35.27
C GLN A 182 7.74 7.02 -33.80
N LEU A 183 6.62 7.49 -33.19
CA LEU A 183 6.30 7.16 -31.80
C LEU A 183 5.68 5.76 -31.69
N SER A 184 6.20 4.96 -30.76
CA SER A 184 5.58 3.66 -30.46
C SER A 184 4.20 3.86 -29.80
N SER A 185 3.31 2.89 -29.96
CA SER A 185 1.99 2.90 -29.30
C SER A 185 2.11 3.08 -27.78
N ARG A 186 3.20 2.61 -27.18
CA ARG A 186 3.51 2.79 -25.75
C ARG A 186 3.82 4.25 -25.44
N ASP A 187 4.58 4.93 -26.28
CA ASP A 187 4.96 6.34 -26.07
C ASP A 187 3.75 7.23 -26.23
N ILE A 188 2.92 6.99 -27.26
CA ILE A 188 1.64 7.68 -27.45
C ILE A 188 0.74 7.53 -26.23
N PHE A 189 0.56 6.30 -25.72
CA PHE A 189 -0.24 6.02 -24.54
C PHE A 189 0.32 6.73 -23.31
N THR A 190 1.63 6.65 -23.07
CA THR A 190 2.26 7.25 -21.89
C THR A 190 2.16 8.77 -21.90
N THR A 191 2.43 9.42 -23.04
CA THR A 191 2.34 10.88 -23.18
C THR A 191 0.90 11.36 -23.08
N SER A 192 -0.09 10.62 -23.61
CA SER A 192 -1.51 10.92 -23.48
C SER A 192 -1.98 10.88 -22.02
N VAL A 193 -1.58 9.84 -21.27
CA VAL A 193 -1.89 9.74 -19.83
C VAL A 193 -1.29 10.92 -19.05
N LEU A 194 -0.05 11.29 -19.34
CA LEU A 194 0.60 12.44 -18.70
C LEU A 194 -0.07 13.77 -19.07
N ALA A 195 -0.44 13.96 -20.33
CA ALA A 195 -1.19 15.14 -20.77
C ALA A 195 -2.53 15.27 -20.03
N LEU A 196 -3.29 14.20 -19.90
CA LEU A 196 -4.54 14.19 -19.13
C LEU A 196 -4.33 14.51 -17.65
N LEU A 197 -3.26 13.97 -17.02
CA LEU A 197 -2.90 14.28 -15.63
C LEU A 197 -2.54 15.75 -15.43
N MET A 198 -2.00 16.40 -16.45
CA MET A 198 -1.64 17.82 -16.40
C MET A 198 -2.85 18.74 -16.63
N CYS A 199 -3.84 18.31 -17.41
CA CYS A 199 -5.04 19.10 -17.71
C CYS A 199 -6.09 19.06 -16.60
N ALA A 200 -6.14 18.00 -15.80
CA ALA A 200 -7.15 17.82 -14.76
C ALA A 200 -6.53 17.26 -13.46
N PRO A 201 -7.00 17.71 -12.28
CA PRO A 201 -6.50 17.22 -10.98
C PRO A 201 -7.02 15.81 -10.69
N SER A 202 -6.69 14.85 -11.54
CA SER A 202 -7.15 13.46 -11.49
C SER A 202 -6.06 12.55 -10.94
N ARG A 203 -6.48 11.40 -10.39
CA ARG A 203 -5.53 10.35 -10.03
C ARG A 203 -5.18 9.50 -11.25
N ILE A 204 -3.94 9.01 -11.32
CA ILE A 204 -3.50 8.13 -12.41
C ILE A 204 -4.42 6.91 -12.59
N SER A 205 -4.95 6.35 -11.51
CA SER A 205 -5.89 5.23 -11.56
C SER A 205 -7.25 5.60 -12.17
N GLU A 206 -7.66 6.85 -12.05
CA GLU A 206 -8.91 7.36 -12.65
C GLU A 206 -8.74 7.56 -14.15
N ILE A 207 -7.59 8.08 -14.58
CA ILE A 207 -7.25 8.22 -16.00
C ILE A 207 -7.09 6.85 -16.68
N LEU A 208 -6.39 5.91 -16.03
CA LEU A 208 -6.22 4.56 -16.57
C LEU A 208 -7.51 3.72 -16.59
N ALA A 209 -8.54 4.16 -15.86
CA ALA A 209 -9.87 3.54 -15.82
C ALA A 209 -10.90 4.29 -16.68
N LEU A 210 -10.49 5.29 -17.46
CA LEU A 210 -11.39 5.98 -18.37
C LEU A 210 -12.02 5.01 -19.38
N PRO A 211 -13.35 4.98 -19.48
CA PRO A 211 -14.01 4.19 -20.51
C PRO A 211 -13.79 4.79 -21.91
N ALA A 212 -13.93 3.98 -22.95
CA ALA A 212 -13.74 4.41 -24.33
C ALA A 212 -14.75 5.49 -24.77
N ASP A 213 -15.91 5.56 -24.10
CA ASP A 213 -17.01 6.50 -24.32
C ASP A 213 -17.01 7.66 -23.31
N CYS A 214 -15.85 7.98 -22.74
CA CYS A 214 -15.72 9.05 -21.74
C CYS A 214 -15.90 10.46 -22.31
N GLU A 215 -15.88 10.59 -23.62
CA GLU A 215 -16.00 11.87 -24.35
C GLU A 215 -17.42 12.42 -24.25
N ILE A 216 -17.54 13.71 -23.89
CA ILE A 216 -18.81 14.40 -23.81
C ILE A 216 -18.70 15.70 -24.62
N THR A 217 -19.69 15.95 -25.44
CA THR A 217 -19.84 17.23 -26.14
C THR A 217 -21.21 17.83 -25.79
N GLU A 218 -21.21 18.99 -25.16
CA GLU A 218 -22.44 19.70 -24.75
C GLU A 218 -22.45 21.12 -25.32
N CYS A 219 -23.61 21.63 -25.67
CA CYS A 219 -23.79 23.02 -26.01
C CYS A 219 -24.17 23.82 -24.77
N ASP A 220 -23.44 24.89 -24.48
CA ASP A 220 -23.81 25.78 -23.39
C ASP A 220 -25.07 26.63 -23.74
N GLY A 221 -25.62 27.32 -22.73
CA GLY A 221 -26.81 28.18 -22.94
C GLY A 221 -26.64 29.31 -23.92
N LYS A 222 -25.42 29.53 -24.49
CA LYS A 222 -25.11 30.49 -25.54
C LYS A 222 -24.90 29.81 -26.91
N GLY A 223 -25.17 28.52 -27.03
CA GLY A 223 -24.98 27.76 -28.26
C GLY A 223 -23.53 27.40 -28.58
N ILE A 224 -22.59 27.61 -27.66
CA ILE A 224 -21.17 27.25 -27.83
C ILE A 224 -20.97 25.78 -27.45
N GLN A 225 -20.43 25.03 -28.40
CA GLN A 225 -20.10 23.62 -28.17
C GLN A 225 -18.90 23.52 -27.24
N ARG A 226 -19.07 22.77 -26.13
CA ARG A 226 -18.03 22.49 -25.15
C ARG A 226 -17.70 21.02 -25.18
N TYR A 227 -16.41 20.73 -25.13
CA TYR A 227 -15.86 19.40 -25.07
C TYR A 227 -15.42 19.06 -23.63
N GLY A 228 -15.69 17.88 -23.17
CA GLY A 228 -15.31 17.40 -21.84
C GLY A 228 -15.04 15.90 -21.78
N LEU A 229 -14.47 15.46 -20.67
CA LEU A 229 -14.27 14.05 -20.37
C LEU A 229 -15.03 13.69 -19.09
N ARG A 230 -15.72 12.57 -19.12
CA ARG A 230 -16.42 12.01 -17.96
C ARG A 230 -15.48 11.13 -17.15
N PHE A 231 -15.18 11.55 -15.94
CA PHE A 231 -14.39 10.79 -14.99
C PHE A 231 -15.29 10.12 -13.95
N PHE A 232 -14.98 8.85 -13.62
CA PHE A 232 -15.60 8.18 -12.50
C PHE A 232 -14.64 8.21 -11.31
N SER A 233 -15.04 8.86 -10.22
CA SER A 233 -14.24 8.90 -9.00
C SER A 233 -14.08 7.50 -8.41
N ALA A 234 -12.85 7.07 -8.15
CA ALA A 234 -12.57 5.79 -7.52
C ALA A 234 -12.83 5.79 -6.00
N LYS A 235 -13.08 6.97 -5.43
CA LYS A 235 -13.52 7.17 -4.05
C LYS A 235 -14.79 8.01 -4.08
N GLY A 236 -15.90 7.34 -4.00
CA GLY A 236 -17.17 7.94 -3.62
C GLY A 236 -17.21 8.18 -2.12
#